data_02b361b3bb4ebcbf9bc1e39baa512e9e
#
_entry.id   02b361b3bb4ebcbf9bc1e39baa512e9e
#
_cell.length_a   1.000
_cell.length_b   1.000
_cell.length_c   1.000
_cell.angle_alpha   90.00
_cell.angle_beta   90.00
_cell.angle_gamma   90.00
#
_symmetry.space_group_name_H-M   'P 1'
#
loop_
_entity.id
_entity.type
_entity.pdbx_description
1 polymer ?
#
loop_
_entity_poly.entity_id
_entity_poly.type
_entity_poly.pdbx_seq_one_letter_code
_entity_poly.pdbx_strand_id
1 'polypeptide(L)'
;MDQVREVLRYHHYALRTEESYIKWILAFIRFNNKRHPNELGKADIEAFLSDMALNKNYSASSQNLAMNAIVFLYKKVLDMPVAENISAARSKKPVRIPVVLSKGEVVELLKHMRGVRGLMARLMYGGGLRVLEVSRLRVQDIDFANGYLMIRDSKGGNERKTPLAATVVTDLKLQLEKARSLFEKDLAAGEANVYLPGALAKKYPKAASSWEWQYVFPSKNLSVDPRDGEIRRHHLNESGIQKSIREAKQKANINKRVTSHTLRHSFATHLLEAGTNIRVVQKLLGHKDVKTTEIYTHVLQENMDGVISPLERLEGLNE
;
A
#
# COMPACT_ATOMS: atom_id res chain seq x y z
N MET A 1 8.46 -13.15 -23.91
CA MET A 1 8.11 -12.56 -22.60
C MET A 1 9.20 -11.63 -22.09
N ASP A 2 10.44 -11.86 -22.48
CA ASP A 2 11.57 -11.01 -22.06
C ASP A 2 11.45 -9.58 -22.61
N GLN A 3 10.99 -9.43 -23.85
CA GLN A 3 10.66 -8.12 -24.43
C GLN A 3 9.59 -7.37 -23.60
N VAL A 4 8.58 -8.06 -23.08
CA VAL A 4 7.55 -7.45 -22.20
C VAL A 4 8.19 -6.94 -20.90
N ARG A 5 9.09 -7.73 -20.30
CA ARG A 5 9.84 -7.30 -19.10
C ARG A 5 10.72 -6.09 -19.36
N GLU A 6 11.46 -6.12 -20.47
CA GLU A 6 12.33 -5.04 -20.86
C GLU A 6 11.57 -3.72 -21.02
N VAL A 7 10.45 -3.74 -21.76
CA VAL A 7 9.60 -2.56 -21.96
C VAL A 7 8.97 -2.09 -20.64
N LEU A 8 8.53 -3.00 -19.76
CA LEU A 8 8.01 -2.62 -18.44
C LEU A 8 9.08 -1.96 -17.57
N ARG A 9 10.32 -2.47 -17.59
CA ARG A 9 11.45 -1.90 -16.86
C ARG A 9 11.90 -0.56 -17.45
N TYR A 10 11.91 -0.43 -18.75
CA TYR A 10 12.15 0.84 -19.44
C TYR A 10 11.16 1.93 -19.00
N HIS A 11 9.89 1.58 -18.84
CA HIS A 11 8.86 2.48 -18.33
C HIS A 11 8.79 2.56 -16.79
N HIS A 12 9.78 2.06 -16.07
CA HIS A 12 9.89 2.10 -14.60
C HIS A 12 8.70 1.49 -13.84
N TYR A 13 8.07 0.45 -14.39
CA TYR A 13 7.02 -0.28 -13.68
C TYR A 13 7.59 -1.02 -12.48
N ALA A 14 6.81 -1.06 -11.38
CA ALA A 14 7.19 -1.83 -10.21
C ALA A 14 7.21 -3.33 -10.51
N LEU A 15 8.15 -4.09 -9.93
CA LEU A 15 8.31 -5.54 -10.10
C LEU A 15 6.97 -6.30 -9.95
N ARG A 16 6.18 -5.97 -8.93
CA ARG A 16 4.84 -6.59 -8.72
C ARG A 16 3.85 -6.30 -9.86
N THR A 17 3.99 -5.17 -10.54
CA THR A 17 3.19 -4.85 -11.73
C THR A 17 3.68 -5.67 -12.92
N GLU A 18 5.01 -5.82 -13.07
CA GLU A 18 5.64 -6.69 -14.08
C GLU A 18 5.11 -8.13 -13.95
N GLU A 19 5.19 -8.72 -12.74
CA GLU A 19 4.69 -10.07 -12.47
C GLU A 19 3.19 -10.21 -12.79
N SER A 20 2.39 -9.22 -12.40
CA SER A 20 0.94 -9.21 -12.65
C SER A 20 0.62 -9.11 -14.13
N TYR A 21 1.33 -8.26 -14.88
CA TYR A 21 1.12 -8.10 -16.32
C TYR A 21 1.52 -9.35 -17.08
N ILE A 22 2.69 -9.93 -16.76
CA ILE A 22 3.15 -11.19 -17.35
C ILE A 22 2.13 -12.31 -17.10
N LYS A 23 1.62 -12.43 -15.87
CA LYS A 23 0.60 -13.40 -15.52
C LYS A 23 -0.63 -13.29 -16.42
N TRP A 24 -1.16 -12.08 -16.60
CA TRP A 24 -2.37 -11.88 -17.39
C TRP A 24 -2.14 -12.01 -18.89
N ILE A 25 -0.99 -11.58 -19.41
CA ILE A 25 -0.60 -11.80 -20.80
C ILE A 25 -0.48 -13.29 -21.09
N LEU A 26 0.18 -14.07 -20.22
CA LEU A 26 0.25 -15.52 -20.35
C LEU A 26 -1.12 -16.20 -20.27
N ALA A 27 -2.02 -15.70 -19.41
CA ALA A 27 -3.38 -16.23 -19.32
C ALA A 27 -4.16 -15.97 -20.62
N PHE A 28 -4.03 -14.79 -21.22
CA PHE A 28 -4.61 -14.44 -22.52
C PHE A 28 -4.10 -15.33 -23.66
N ILE A 29 -2.77 -15.51 -23.74
CA ILE A 29 -2.14 -16.38 -24.75
C ILE A 29 -2.63 -17.85 -24.61
N ARG A 30 -2.72 -18.35 -23.36
CA ARG A 30 -3.21 -19.71 -23.08
C ARG A 30 -4.69 -19.88 -23.45
N PHE A 31 -5.52 -18.87 -23.19
CA PHE A 31 -6.93 -18.88 -23.56
C PHE A 31 -7.12 -19.00 -25.06
N ASN A 32 -6.25 -18.37 -25.86
CA ASN A 32 -6.25 -18.42 -27.31
C ASN A 32 -5.36 -19.56 -27.89
N ASN A 33 -5.30 -20.72 -27.21
CA ASN A 33 -4.60 -21.91 -27.67
C ASN A 33 -3.11 -21.68 -28.00
N LYS A 34 -2.44 -20.77 -27.26
CA LYS A 34 -1.04 -20.40 -27.43
C LYS A 34 -0.72 -19.78 -28.81
N ARG A 35 -1.71 -19.27 -29.53
CA ARG A 35 -1.47 -18.47 -30.74
C ARG A 35 -0.63 -17.23 -30.41
N HIS A 36 0.17 -16.80 -31.39
CA HIS A 36 0.98 -15.62 -31.19
C HIS A 36 0.10 -14.36 -31.08
N PRO A 37 0.36 -13.40 -30.17
CA PRO A 37 -0.47 -12.19 -30.00
C PRO A 37 -0.66 -11.37 -31.29
N ASN A 38 0.29 -11.39 -32.24
CA ASN A 38 0.15 -10.70 -33.51
C ASN A 38 -0.98 -11.28 -34.40
N GLU A 39 -1.40 -12.51 -34.15
CA GLU A 39 -2.48 -13.19 -34.87
C GLU A 39 -3.84 -13.00 -34.17
N LEU A 40 -3.85 -12.37 -32.99
CA LEU A 40 -5.04 -12.17 -32.19
C LEU A 40 -5.53 -10.74 -32.32
N GLY A 41 -6.83 -10.58 -32.44
CA GLY A 41 -7.47 -9.30 -32.64
C GLY A 41 -8.37 -8.88 -31.50
N LYS A 42 -9.12 -7.82 -31.75
CA LYS A 42 -10.10 -7.26 -30.81
C LYS A 42 -11.10 -8.31 -30.31
N ALA A 43 -11.63 -9.16 -31.21
CA ALA A 43 -12.58 -10.21 -30.85
C ALA A 43 -12.01 -11.22 -29.84
N ASP A 44 -10.74 -11.61 -30.01
CA ASP A 44 -10.06 -12.54 -29.09
C ASP A 44 -9.87 -11.93 -27.69
N ILE A 45 -9.60 -10.61 -27.63
CA ILE A 45 -9.48 -9.86 -26.37
C ILE A 45 -10.85 -9.79 -25.67
N GLU A 46 -11.90 -9.45 -26.41
CA GLU A 46 -13.27 -9.34 -25.89
C GLU A 46 -13.78 -10.71 -25.39
N ALA A 47 -13.50 -11.79 -26.12
CA ALA A 47 -13.83 -13.14 -25.71
C ALA A 47 -13.14 -13.53 -24.41
N PHE A 48 -11.82 -13.26 -24.28
CA PHE A 48 -11.07 -13.55 -23.06
C PHE A 48 -11.60 -12.76 -21.85
N LEU A 49 -11.84 -11.45 -22.00
CA LEU A 49 -12.35 -10.62 -20.93
C LEU A 49 -13.78 -11.00 -20.53
N SER A 50 -14.60 -11.44 -21.49
CA SER A 50 -15.95 -11.93 -21.24
C SER A 50 -15.92 -13.29 -20.52
N ASP A 51 -15.04 -14.21 -20.90
CA ASP A 51 -14.82 -15.47 -20.18
C ASP A 51 -14.41 -15.23 -18.72
N MET A 52 -13.54 -14.25 -18.47
CA MET A 52 -13.16 -13.87 -17.11
C MET A 52 -14.36 -13.43 -16.25
N ALA A 53 -15.31 -12.70 -16.86
CA ALA A 53 -16.48 -12.20 -16.14
C ALA A 53 -17.57 -13.25 -15.98
N LEU A 54 -17.91 -13.98 -17.04
CA LEU A 54 -19.08 -14.85 -17.13
C LEU A 54 -18.80 -16.26 -16.62
N ASN A 55 -17.68 -16.85 -17.05
CA ASN A 55 -17.37 -18.26 -16.76
C ASN A 55 -16.46 -18.41 -15.52
N LYS A 56 -15.49 -17.51 -15.35
CA LYS A 56 -14.52 -17.62 -14.25
C LYS A 56 -14.84 -16.73 -13.06
N ASN A 57 -15.89 -15.92 -13.13
CA ASN A 57 -16.34 -15.03 -12.04
C ASN A 57 -15.24 -14.14 -11.44
N TYR A 58 -14.29 -13.68 -12.27
CA TYR A 58 -13.27 -12.74 -11.81
C TYR A 58 -13.89 -11.40 -11.43
N SER A 59 -13.32 -10.76 -10.40
CA SER A 59 -13.76 -9.43 -10.00
C SER A 59 -13.48 -8.39 -11.10
N ALA A 60 -14.28 -7.31 -11.14
CA ALA A 60 -14.05 -6.18 -12.04
C ALA A 60 -12.61 -5.62 -11.96
N SER A 61 -12.01 -5.61 -10.76
CA SER A 61 -10.62 -5.17 -10.58
C SER A 61 -9.62 -6.11 -11.26
N SER A 62 -9.86 -7.43 -11.21
CA SER A 62 -9.00 -8.41 -11.89
C SER A 62 -9.15 -8.31 -13.40
N GLN A 63 -10.37 -8.15 -13.89
CA GLN A 63 -10.66 -7.96 -15.31
C GLN A 63 -10.01 -6.67 -15.85
N ASN A 64 -10.10 -5.55 -15.11
CA ASN A 64 -9.45 -4.31 -15.50
C ASN A 64 -7.91 -4.43 -15.50
N LEU A 65 -7.34 -5.19 -14.56
CA LEU A 65 -5.90 -5.42 -14.53
C LEU A 65 -5.44 -6.27 -15.72
N ALA A 66 -6.21 -7.30 -16.09
CA ALA A 66 -5.95 -8.11 -17.29
C ALA A 66 -6.06 -7.27 -18.56
N MET A 67 -7.11 -6.46 -18.68
CA MET A 67 -7.28 -5.53 -19.81
C MET A 67 -6.08 -4.57 -19.93
N ASN A 68 -5.66 -3.94 -18.81
CA ASN A 68 -4.51 -3.03 -18.83
C ASN A 68 -3.22 -3.74 -19.26
N ALA A 69 -3.02 -4.99 -18.85
CA ALA A 69 -1.87 -5.79 -19.25
C ALA A 69 -1.87 -6.10 -20.76
N ILE A 70 -3.05 -6.44 -21.31
CA ILE A 70 -3.22 -6.70 -22.75
C ILE A 70 -3.07 -5.41 -23.57
N VAL A 71 -3.68 -4.30 -23.13
CA VAL A 71 -3.50 -2.99 -23.78
C VAL A 71 -2.02 -2.58 -23.79
N PHE A 72 -1.31 -2.81 -22.68
CA PHE A 72 0.13 -2.56 -22.61
C PHE A 72 0.90 -3.41 -23.63
N LEU A 73 0.59 -4.72 -23.72
CA LEU A 73 1.20 -5.62 -24.69
C LEU A 73 1.05 -5.08 -26.11
N TYR A 74 -0.18 -4.79 -26.53
CA TYR A 74 -0.43 -4.34 -27.89
C TYR A 74 0.13 -2.95 -28.17
N LYS A 75 -0.10 -1.97 -27.30
CA LYS A 75 0.30 -0.57 -27.51
C LYS A 75 1.79 -0.29 -27.35
N LYS A 76 2.46 -1.01 -26.40
CA LYS A 76 3.82 -0.66 -25.98
C LYS A 76 4.88 -1.68 -26.39
N VAL A 77 4.48 -2.93 -26.62
CA VAL A 77 5.42 -4.00 -26.95
C VAL A 77 5.30 -4.39 -28.41
N LEU A 78 4.08 -4.48 -28.96
CA LEU A 78 3.82 -4.92 -30.33
C LEU A 78 3.59 -3.76 -31.29
N ASP A 79 3.40 -2.54 -30.78
CA ASP A 79 3.07 -1.33 -31.55
C ASP A 79 1.84 -1.52 -32.49
N MET A 80 0.80 -2.16 -31.95
CA MET A 80 -0.43 -2.48 -32.70
C MET A 80 -1.64 -1.78 -32.06
N PRO A 81 -2.51 -1.10 -32.83
CA PRO A 81 -3.68 -0.34 -32.32
C PRO A 81 -4.91 -1.21 -32.01
N VAL A 82 -4.73 -2.52 -31.79
CA VAL A 82 -5.80 -3.52 -31.64
C VAL A 82 -6.70 -3.30 -30.40
N ALA A 83 -6.25 -2.54 -29.42
CA ALA A 83 -6.90 -2.42 -28.12
C ALA A 83 -7.84 -1.19 -27.99
N GLU A 84 -8.28 -0.59 -29.11
CA GLU A 84 -9.20 0.53 -29.07
C GLU A 84 -10.68 0.08 -29.08
N ASN A 85 -11.51 0.78 -28.29
CA ASN A 85 -12.96 0.52 -28.22
C ASN A 85 -13.36 -0.93 -27.89
N ILE A 86 -12.68 -1.56 -26.90
CA ILE A 86 -12.99 -2.91 -26.44
C ILE A 86 -14.37 -2.95 -25.77
N SER A 87 -15.28 -3.76 -26.31
CA SER A 87 -16.61 -4.03 -25.77
C SER A 87 -16.67 -5.47 -25.24
N ALA A 88 -16.38 -5.66 -23.97
CA ALA A 88 -16.44 -6.98 -23.33
C ALA A 88 -17.47 -6.97 -22.20
N ALA A 89 -18.05 -8.14 -21.88
CA ALA A 89 -18.87 -8.30 -20.71
C ALA A 89 -18.06 -7.90 -19.45
N ARG A 90 -18.62 -7.00 -18.64
CA ARG A 90 -17.93 -6.48 -17.47
C ARG A 90 -18.54 -7.02 -16.19
N SER A 91 -17.68 -7.48 -15.29
CA SER A 91 -18.07 -7.81 -13.93
C SER A 91 -18.61 -6.56 -13.22
N LYS A 92 -19.73 -6.70 -12.53
CA LYS A 92 -20.26 -5.61 -11.69
C LYS A 92 -19.25 -5.26 -10.60
N LYS A 93 -19.02 -3.97 -10.39
CA LYS A 93 -18.19 -3.48 -9.29
C LYS A 93 -19.08 -3.23 -8.07
N PRO A 94 -19.11 -4.12 -7.07
CA PRO A 94 -19.89 -3.87 -5.88
C PRO A 94 -19.31 -2.66 -5.13
N VAL A 95 -20.18 -1.75 -4.70
CA VAL A 95 -19.80 -0.70 -3.74
C VAL A 95 -19.55 -1.41 -2.40
N ARG A 96 -18.31 -1.43 -1.95
CA ARG A 96 -17.95 -2.01 -0.65
C ARG A 96 -17.68 -0.89 0.32
N ILE A 97 -18.50 -0.80 1.34
CA ILE A 97 -18.26 0.07 2.49
C ILE A 97 -17.00 -0.46 3.20
N PRO A 98 -16.01 0.40 3.50
CA PRO A 98 -14.82 -0.01 4.23
C PRO A 98 -15.18 -0.57 5.61
N VAL A 99 -14.52 -1.67 5.99
CA VAL A 99 -14.65 -2.20 7.35
C VAL A 99 -13.86 -1.31 8.29
N VAL A 100 -14.55 -0.77 9.30
CA VAL A 100 -13.99 0.05 10.37
C VAL A 100 -14.13 -0.71 11.69
N LEU A 101 -13.08 -0.70 12.50
CA LEU A 101 -13.09 -1.19 13.87
C LEU A 101 -13.53 -0.07 14.82
N SER A 102 -14.29 -0.38 15.84
CA SER A 102 -14.50 0.55 16.95
C SER A 102 -13.18 0.78 17.71
N LYS A 103 -13.09 1.85 18.50
CA LYS A 103 -11.92 2.14 19.34
C LYS A 103 -11.59 0.96 20.28
N GLY A 104 -12.62 0.33 20.86
CA GLY A 104 -12.47 -0.86 21.71
C GLY A 104 -11.93 -2.07 20.94
N GLU A 105 -12.46 -2.34 19.73
CA GLU A 105 -11.94 -3.42 18.86
C GLU A 105 -10.49 -3.18 18.44
N VAL A 106 -10.08 -1.93 18.19
CA VAL A 106 -8.67 -1.60 17.88
C VAL A 106 -7.78 -1.88 19.08
N VAL A 107 -8.17 -1.46 20.28
CA VAL A 107 -7.42 -1.73 21.52
C VAL A 107 -7.26 -3.23 21.70
N GLU A 108 -8.34 -4.00 21.57
CA GLU A 108 -8.31 -5.45 21.77
C GLU A 108 -7.46 -6.14 20.71
N LEU A 109 -7.56 -5.75 19.44
CA LEU A 109 -6.69 -6.26 18.38
C LEU A 109 -5.22 -6.02 18.69
N LEU A 110 -4.85 -4.79 19.08
CA LEU A 110 -3.47 -4.40 19.34
C LEU A 110 -2.87 -5.08 20.57
N LYS A 111 -3.67 -5.40 21.61
CA LYS A 111 -3.25 -6.19 22.77
C LYS A 111 -2.71 -7.57 22.37
N HIS A 112 -3.27 -8.17 21.32
CA HIS A 112 -2.85 -9.48 20.81
C HIS A 112 -1.71 -9.39 19.80
N MET A 113 -1.19 -8.19 19.50
CA MET A 113 -0.06 -7.97 18.59
C MET A 113 1.18 -7.50 19.36
N ARG A 114 2.21 -8.34 19.42
CA ARG A 114 3.44 -8.07 20.18
C ARG A 114 4.66 -7.89 19.27
N GLY A 115 5.74 -7.37 19.83
CA GLY A 115 7.03 -7.20 19.17
C GLY A 115 6.96 -6.27 17.95
N VAL A 116 7.86 -6.49 17.01
CA VAL A 116 8.00 -5.63 15.82
C VAL A 116 6.69 -5.49 15.02
N ARG A 117 5.94 -6.58 14.86
CA ARG A 117 4.67 -6.54 14.10
C ARG A 117 3.57 -5.77 14.84
N GLY A 118 3.58 -5.81 16.17
CA GLY A 118 2.69 -4.99 17.00
C GLY A 118 3.03 -3.51 16.90
N LEU A 119 4.32 -3.15 16.90
CA LEU A 119 4.77 -1.78 16.68
C LEU A 119 4.37 -1.29 15.29
N MET A 120 4.57 -2.09 14.24
CA MET A 120 4.13 -1.76 12.89
C MET A 120 2.60 -1.52 12.82
N ALA A 121 1.80 -2.36 13.48
CA ALA A 121 0.34 -2.19 13.51
C ALA A 121 -0.08 -0.89 14.23
N ARG A 122 0.59 -0.56 15.34
CA ARG A 122 0.37 0.71 16.06
C ARG A 122 0.73 1.93 15.20
N LEU A 123 1.82 1.87 14.43
CA LEU A 123 2.16 2.92 13.46
C LEU A 123 1.14 3.02 12.33
N MET A 124 0.62 1.89 11.85
CA MET A 124 -0.43 1.89 10.81
C MET A 124 -1.73 2.55 11.29
N TYR A 125 -2.14 2.26 12.53
CA TYR A 125 -3.33 2.88 13.11
C TYR A 125 -3.06 4.33 13.55
N GLY A 126 -1.94 4.61 14.22
CA GLY A 126 -1.64 5.94 14.76
C GLY A 126 -1.26 6.99 13.70
N GLY A 127 -0.73 6.56 12.56
CA GLY A 127 -0.31 7.44 11.46
C GLY A 127 -1.06 7.21 10.13
N GLY A 128 -2.01 6.28 10.10
CA GLY A 128 -2.75 5.95 8.87
C GLY A 128 -1.89 5.36 7.76
N LEU A 129 -0.80 4.66 8.08
CA LEU A 129 0.14 4.15 7.09
C LEU A 129 -0.42 2.92 6.35
N ARG A 130 -0.06 2.80 5.06
CA ARG A 130 -0.22 1.53 4.33
C ARG A 130 0.82 0.52 4.80
N VAL A 131 0.52 -0.77 4.66
CA VAL A 131 1.46 -1.84 5.07
C VAL A 131 2.83 -1.73 4.41
N LEU A 132 2.91 -1.35 3.15
CA LEU A 132 4.20 -1.15 2.47
C LEU A 132 4.90 0.15 2.90
N GLU A 133 4.17 1.17 3.29
CA GLU A 133 4.73 2.42 3.80
C GLU A 133 5.43 2.17 5.14
N VAL A 134 4.76 1.48 6.07
CA VAL A 134 5.40 1.13 7.36
C VAL A 134 6.56 0.16 7.18
N SER A 135 6.45 -0.83 6.29
CA SER A 135 7.55 -1.78 6.03
C SER A 135 8.78 -1.09 5.44
N ARG A 136 8.59 -0.08 4.59
CA ARG A 136 9.64 0.65 3.89
C ARG A 136 10.14 1.91 4.61
N LEU A 137 9.62 2.17 5.81
CA LEU A 137 10.04 3.32 6.61
C LEU A 137 11.56 3.27 6.84
N ARG A 138 12.22 4.40 6.60
CA ARG A 138 13.66 4.56 6.78
C ARG A 138 13.97 5.32 8.04
N VAL A 139 15.19 5.18 8.54
CA VAL A 139 15.64 5.86 9.76
C VAL A 139 15.44 7.38 9.64
N GLN A 140 15.85 7.98 8.53
CA GLN A 140 15.68 9.42 8.27
C GLN A 140 14.23 9.91 8.15
N ASP A 141 13.28 9.00 8.01
CA ASP A 141 11.87 9.36 7.87
C ASP A 141 11.19 9.62 9.22
N ILE A 142 11.91 9.45 10.34
CA ILE A 142 11.37 9.63 11.69
C ILE A 142 11.90 10.95 12.27
N ASP A 143 11.01 11.87 12.53
CA ASP A 143 11.32 13.12 13.24
C ASP A 143 10.76 13.04 14.67
N PHE A 144 11.62 12.64 15.61
CA PHE A 144 11.26 12.54 17.03
C PHE A 144 11.07 13.90 17.67
N ALA A 145 11.79 14.94 17.19
CA ALA A 145 11.74 16.27 17.78
C ALA A 145 10.40 16.96 17.47
N ASN A 146 9.92 16.80 16.24
CA ASN A 146 8.68 17.41 15.78
C ASN A 146 7.48 16.44 15.81
N GLY A 147 7.66 15.20 16.22
CA GLY A 147 6.59 14.22 16.41
C GLY A 147 5.87 13.80 15.11
N TYR A 148 6.59 13.64 14.00
CA TYR A 148 6.00 13.15 12.75
C TYR A 148 6.85 12.10 12.04
N LEU A 149 6.20 11.38 11.13
CA LEU A 149 6.81 10.49 10.16
C LEU A 149 6.71 11.12 8.77
N MET A 150 7.80 11.09 8.01
CA MET A 150 7.82 11.44 6.60
C MET A 150 7.51 10.18 5.78
N ILE A 151 6.41 10.18 5.07
CA ILE A 151 6.01 9.06 4.20
C ILE A 151 6.32 9.44 2.77
N ARG A 152 7.25 8.67 2.17
CA ARG A 152 7.70 8.86 0.79
C ARG A 152 6.94 7.91 -0.12
N ASP A 153 6.20 8.45 -1.10
CA ASP A 153 5.53 7.62 -2.11
C ASP A 153 6.50 7.30 -3.26
N SER A 154 6.79 6.01 -3.40
CA SER A 154 7.65 5.51 -4.48
C SER A 154 7.04 5.64 -5.89
N LYS A 155 5.73 5.95 -5.99
CA LYS A 155 4.99 5.97 -7.27
C LYS A 155 4.64 7.35 -7.81
N GLY A 156 4.94 8.43 -7.12
CA GLY A 156 4.46 9.74 -7.59
C GLY A 156 5.15 10.95 -7.02
N GLY A 157 6.23 10.78 -6.26
CA GLY A 157 7.00 11.89 -5.70
C GLY A 157 6.28 12.71 -4.64
N ASN A 158 5.08 12.30 -4.21
CA ASN A 158 4.34 12.99 -3.17
C ASN A 158 4.79 12.50 -1.80
N GLU A 159 5.51 13.36 -1.11
CA GLU A 159 5.84 13.16 0.29
C GLU A 159 4.71 13.72 1.16
N ARG A 160 4.44 13.08 2.30
CA ARG A 160 3.51 13.58 3.29
C ARG A 160 4.02 13.37 4.70
N LYS A 161 3.68 14.28 5.58
CA LYS A 161 3.88 14.13 7.02
C LYS A 161 2.65 13.49 7.65
N THR A 162 2.86 12.57 8.59
CA THR A 162 1.80 11.97 9.40
C THR A 162 2.23 11.94 10.86
N PRO A 163 1.32 12.05 11.84
CA PRO A 163 1.68 12.12 13.24
C PRO A 163 2.40 10.86 13.73
N LEU A 164 3.39 11.04 14.58
CA LEU A 164 4.03 10.00 15.38
C LEU A 164 3.44 10.04 16.79
N ALA A 165 2.64 9.04 17.14
CA ALA A 165 2.05 8.97 18.47
C ALA A 165 3.12 8.81 19.55
N ALA A 166 3.05 9.63 20.61
CA ALA A 166 4.03 9.60 21.71
C ALA A 166 4.15 8.19 22.35
N THR A 167 3.06 7.45 22.40
CA THR A 167 2.98 6.10 23.00
C THR A 167 3.83 5.05 22.27
N VAL A 168 4.27 5.28 21.04
CA VAL A 168 5.12 4.32 20.30
C VAL A 168 6.59 4.75 20.25
N VAL A 169 6.95 5.94 20.76
CA VAL A 169 8.30 6.50 20.64
C VAL A 169 9.35 5.60 21.29
N THR A 170 9.11 5.14 22.53
CA THR A 170 10.04 4.28 23.25
C THR A 170 10.29 2.97 22.51
N ASP A 171 9.22 2.29 22.07
CA ASP A 171 9.35 1.04 21.33
C ASP A 171 10.02 1.24 19.97
N LEU A 172 9.81 2.38 19.34
CA LEU A 172 10.42 2.73 18.07
C LEU A 172 11.93 3.00 18.22
N LYS A 173 12.34 3.66 19.29
CA LYS A 173 13.78 3.83 19.65
C LYS A 173 14.45 2.49 19.88
N LEU A 174 13.85 1.60 20.67
CA LEU A 174 14.35 0.23 20.88
C LEU A 174 14.44 -0.58 19.58
N GLN A 175 13.49 -0.37 18.66
CA GLN A 175 13.55 -0.99 17.34
C GLN A 175 14.71 -0.44 16.50
N LEU A 176 14.99 0.85 16.56
CA LEU A 176 16.14 1.46 15.88
C LEU A 176 17.48 0.94 16.41
N GLU A 177 17.63 0.72 17.71
CA GLU A 177 18.82 0.11 18.30
C GLU A 177 19.07 -1.31 17.76
N LYS A 178 17.99 -2.12 17.66
CA LYS A 178 18.07 -3.48 17.05
C LYS A 178 18.44 -3.40 15.57
N ALA A 179 17.83 -2.47 14.82
CA ALA A 179 18.16 -2.26 13.43
C ALA A 179 19.59 -1.78 13.24
N ARG A 180 20.08 -0.92 14.16
CA ARG A 180 21.47 -0.41 14.15
C ARG A 180 22.47 -1.53 14.37
N SER A 181 22.26 -2.37 15.38
CA SER A 181 23.14 -3.52 15.63
C SER A 181 23.20 -4.50 14.43
N LEU A 182 22.09 -4.66 13.71
CA LEU A 182 22.07 -5.50 12.50
C LEU A 182 22.81 -4.82 11.34
N PHE A 183 22.61 -3.53 11.15
CA PHE A 183 23.32 -2.72 10.15
C PHE A 183 24.84 -2.76 10.36
N GLU A 184 25.33 -2.64 11.60
CA GLU A 184 26.75 -2.68 11.92
C GLU A 184 27.38 -4.05 11.58
N LYS A 185 26.64 -5.14 11.79
CA LYS A 185 27.06 -6.48 11.35
C LYS A 185 27.15 -6.59 9.85
N ASP A 186 26.14 -6.07 9.12
CA ASP A 186 26.12 -6.07 7.67
C ASP A 186 27.25 -5.18 7.09
N LEU A 187 27.53 -4.06 7.76
CA LEU A 187 28.59 -3.14 7.37
C LEU A 187 29.97 -3.80 7.50
N ALA A 188 30.20 -4.51 8.60
CA ALA A 188 31.43 -5.28 8.85
C ALA A 188 31.61 -6.42 7.82
N ALA A 189 30.51 -6.98 7.30
CA ALA A 189 30.51 -7.99 6.25
C ALA A 189 30.59 -7.43 4.82
N GLY A 190 30.55 -6.09 4.64
CA GLY A 190 30.49 -5.45 3.32
C GLY A 190 29.13 -5.53 2.63
N GLU A 191 28.06 -5.91 3.34
CA GLU A 191 26.72 -6.19 2.80
C GLU A 191 25.65 -5.20 3.29
N ALA A 192 26.07 -4.00 3.75
CA ALA A 192 25.17 -3.00 4.33
C ALA A 192 24.32 -2.21 3.29
N ASN A 193 24.42 -2.54 2.02
CA ASN A 193 23.68 -1.84 0.98
C ASN A 193 22.17 -2.14 1.03
N VAL A 194 21.38 -1.07 0.91
CA VAL A 194 19.93 -1.17 0.72
C VAL A 194 19.54 -0.69 -0.68
N TYR A 195 18.42 -1.18 -1.19
CA TYR A 195 17.90 -0.70 -2.46
C TYR A 195 17.55 0.79 -2.38
N LEU A 196 18.06 1.57 -3.30
CA LEU A 196 17.64 2.95 -3.56
C LEU A 196 16.99 3.06 -4.94
N PRO A 197 15.97 3.91 -5.13
CA PRO A 197 15.47 4.23 -6.48
C PRO A 197 16.59 4.73 -7.40
N GLY A 198 16.60 4.32 -8.67
CA GLY A 198 17.72 4.48 -9.57
C GLY A 198 18.32 5.90 -9.67
N ALA A 199 17.46 6.95 -9.66
CA ALA A 199 17.94 8.33 -9.67
C ALA A 199 18.70 8.71 -8.37
N LEU A 200 18.23 8.23 -7.22
CA LEU A 200 18.87 8.47 -5.92
C LEU A 200 20.18 7.68 -5.79
N ALA A 201 20.20 6.44 -6.26
CA ALA A 201 21.42 5.63 -6.26
C ALA A 201 22.55 6.28 -7.09
N LYS A 202 22.20 6.88 -8.24
CA LYS A 202 23.17 7.62 -9.09
C LYS A 202 23.62 8.93 -8.41
N LYS A 203 22.69 9.68 -7.82
CA LYS A 203 22.99 10.99 -7.20
C LYS A 203 23.78 10.86 -5.90
N TYR A 204 23.51 9.82 -5.11
CA TYR A 204 24.11 9.58 -3.81
C TYR A 204 24.64 8.14 -3.69
N PRO A 205 25.77 7.79 -4.32
CA PRO A 205 26.26 6.40 -4.37
C PRO A 205 26.52 5.79 -3.00
N LYS A 206 26.95 6.60 -2.01
CA LYS A 206 27.23 6.13 -0.64
C LYS A 206 25.99 6.04 0.24
N ALA A 207 24.84 6.55 -0.21
CA ALA A 207 23.62 6.56 0.60
C ALA A 207 23.08 5.14 0.84
N ALA A 208 23.30 4.20 -0.07
CA ALA A 208 22.85 2.82 0.07
C ALA A 208 23.42 2.13 1.32
N SER A 209 24.64 2.48 1.73
CA SER A 209 25.33 1.96 2.91
C SER A 209 25.36 2.92 4.10
N SER A 210 24.62 4.02 4.06
CA SER A 210 24.52 4.93 5.21
C SER A 210 23.34 4.55 6.13
N TRP A 211 23.48 4.89 7.42
CA TRP A 211 22.49 4.55 8.45
C TRP A 211 21.14 5.18 8.18
N GLU A 212 21.10 6.42 7.77
CA GLU A 212 19.89 7.21 7.54
C GLU A 212 18.97 6.56 6.51
N TRP A 213 19.54 5.82 5.56
CA TRP A 213 18.81 5.13 4.49
C TRP A 213 18.42 3.70 4.85
N GLN A 214 18.88 3.15 5.98
CA GLN A 214 18.49 1.81 6.40
C GLN A 214 16.99 1.73 6.75
N TYR A 215 16.44 0.52 6.61
CA TYR A 215 15.05 0.28 7.00
C TYR A 215 14.90 0.23 8.52
N VAL A 216 13.85 0.85 9.05
CA VAL A 216 13.45 0.75 10.46
C VAL A 216 13.09 -0.69 10.82
N PHE A 217 12.51 -1.40 9.87
CA PHE A 217 12.06 -2.78 10.01
C PHE A 217 12.80 -3.69 9.01
N PRO A 218 14.10 -3.96 9.23
CA PRO A 218 14.87 -4.81 8.33
C PRO A 218 14.42 -6.27 8.40
N SER A 219 14.57 -7.00 7.30
CA SER A 219 14.41 -8.45 7.25
C SER A 219 15.46 -9.13 8.11
N LYS A 220 15.14 -10.32 8.66
CA LYS A 220 16.11 -11.13 9.41
C LYS A 220 17.27 -11.60 8.52
N ASN A 221 17.00 -11.97 7.29
CA ASN A 221 17.96 -12.53 6.36
C ASN A 221 18.27 -11.55 5.22
N LEU A 222 19.48 -11.63 4.70
CA LEU A 222 19.86 -11.07 3.42
C LEU A 222 19.15 -11.83 2.29
N SER A 223 18.94 -11.17 1.16
CA SER A 223 18.33 -11.78 -0.01
C SER A 223 18.88 -11.16 -1.29
N VAL A 224 18.89 -11.95 -2.36
CA VAL A 224 19.23 -11.47 -3.70
C VAL A 224 18.11 -10.55 -4.19
N ASP A 225 18.47 -9.33 -4.60
CA ASP A 225 17.52 -8.40 -5.22
C ASP A 225 17.26 -8.86 -6.67
N PRO A 226 16.02 -9.19 -7.06
CA PRO A 226 15.72 -9.70 -8.39
C PRO A 226 15.87 -8.66 -9.51
N ARG A 227 16.17 -7.40 -9.18
CA ARG A 227 16.35 -6.32 -10.15
C ARG A 227 17.73 -6.29 -10.74
N ASP A 228 18.76 -6.57 -9.92
CA ASP A 228 20.18 -6.43 -10.26
C ASP A 228 21.07 -7.59 -9.78
N GLY A 229 20.49 -8.54 -9.02
CA GLY A 229 21.21 -9.70 -8.51
C GLY A 229 22.06 -9.44 -7.26
N GLU A 230 22.09 -8.21 -6.76
CA GLU A 230 22.86 -7.83 -5.57
C GLU A 230 22.28 -8.44 -4.29
N ILE A 231 23.15 -8.85 -3.38
CA ILE A 231 22.75 -9.31 -2.04
C ILE A 231 22.52 -8.09 -1.16
N ARG A 232 21.33 -7.97 -0.60
CA ARG A 232 20.93 -6.85 0.24
C ARG A 232 20.04 -7.27 1.39
N ARG A 233 20.01 -6.44 2.44
CA ARG A 233 18.98 -6.55 3.48
C ARG A 233 17.76 -5.74 3.06
N HIS A 234 16.66 -6.46 2.84
CA HIS A 234 15.38 -5.84 2.52
C HIS A 234 14.59 -5.50 3.80
N HIS A 235 13.46 -4.80 3.65
CA HIS A 235 12.50 -4.61 4.73
C HIS A 235 11.74 -5.90 5.06
N LEU A 236 11.12 -5.96 6.23
CA LEU A 236 10.18 -7.04 6.58
C LEU A 236 9.08 -7.17 5.53
N ASN A 237 8.79 -8.42 5.15
CA ASN A 237 7.74 -8.72 4.19
C ASN A 237 6.36 -8.44 4.80
N GLU A 238 5.48 -7.81 4.02
CA GLU A 238 4.13 -7.45 4.44
C GLU A 238 3.25 -8.66 4.78
N SER A 239 3.54 -9.83 4.23
CA SER A 239 2.78 -11.06 4.53
C SER A 239 2.85 -11.44 6.01
N GLY A 240 3.97 -11.16 6.66
CA GLY A 240 4.17 -11.44 8.08
C GLY A 240 3.27 -10.61 8.98
N ILE A 241 3.13 -9.31 8.71
CA ILE A 241 2.21 -8.45 9.48
C ILE A 241 0.74 -8.76 9.16
N GLN A 242 0.42 -9.06 7.90
CA GLN A 242 -0.94 -9.48 7.51
C GLN A 242 -1.36 -10.78 8.21
N LYS A 243 -0.43 -11.73 8.35
CA LYS A 243 -0.65 -12.97 9.14
C LYS A 243 -0.90 -12.64 10.61
N SER A 244 -0.06 -11.79 11.22
CA SER A 244 -0.21 -11.41 12.64
C SER A 244 -1.53 -10.66 12.91
N ILE A 245 -1.99 -9.79 12.00
CA ILE A 245 -3.31 -9.13 12.10
C ILE A 245 -4.43 -10.18 12.10
N ARG A 246 -4.34 -11.19 11.22
CA ARG A 246 -5.35 -12.27 11.14
C ARG A 246 -5.39 -13.11 12.42
N GLU A 247 -4.24 -13.46 12.96
CA GLU A 247 -4.13 -14.22 14.22
C GLU A 247 -4.64 -13.39 15.40
N ALA A 248 -4.27 -12.11 15.48
CA ALA A 248 -4.75 -11.20 16.51
C ALA A 248 -6.27 -11.00 16.46
N LYS A 249 -6.83 -10.85 15.27
CA LYS A 249 -8.28 -10.79 15.05
C LYS A 249 -9.02 -12.00 15.65
N GLN A 250 -8.47 -13.21 15.42
CA GLN A 250 -9.07 -14.45 15.95
C GLN A 250 -9.04 -14.46 17.48
N LYS A 251 -7.90 -14.10 18.09
CA LYS A 251 -7.71 -14.02 19.55
C LYS A 251 -8.58 -12.95 20.21
N ALA A 252 -8.81 -11.85 19.50
CA ALA A 252 -9.67 -10.75 19.94
C ALA A 252 -11.18 -11.01 19.73
N ASN A 253 -11.57 -12.17 19.18
CA ASN A 253 -12.95 -12.52 18.84
C ASN A 253 -13.66 -11.46 17.97
N ILE A 254 -12.94 -10.81 17.07
CA ILE A 254 -13.53 -9.79 16.19
C ILE A 254 -14.13 -10.48 14.97
N ASN A 255 -15.44 -10.41 14.80
CA ASN A 255 -16.15 -11.06 13.68
C ASN A 255 -16.03 -10.32 12.34
N LYS A 256 -15.56 -9.05 12.33
CA LYS A 256 -15.37 -8.24 11.13
C LYS A 256 -14.19 -8.77 10.28
N ARG A 257 -14.20 -8.51 8.97
CA ARG A 257 -13.06 -8.80 8.08
C ARG A 257 -11.92 -7.80 8.32
N VAL A 258 -10.99 -8.11 9.22
CA VAL A 258 -9.84 -7.24 9.53
C VAL A 258 -8.68 -7.53 8.60
N THR A 259 -8.13 -6.47 8.02
CA THR A 259 -6.92 -6.47 7.18
C THR A 259 -6.00 -5.32 7.59
N SER A 260 -4.81 -5.24 7.01
CA SER A 260 -3.93 -4.09 7.20
C SER A 260 -4.58 -2.75 6.79
N HIS A 261 -5.44 -2.76 5.77
CA HIS A 261 -6.18 -1.57 5.35
C HIS A 261 -7.26 -1.16 6.37
N THR A 262 -7.81 -2.11 7.12
CA THR A 262 -8.80 -1.84 8.17
C THR A 262 -8.24 -0.91 9.26
N LEU A 263 -6.98 -1.07 9.66
CA LEU A 263 -6.34 -0.16 10.63
C LEU A 263 -6.27 1.28 10.09
N ARG A 264 -5.92 1.44 8.82
CA ARG A 264 -5.89 2.76 8.16
C ARG A 264 -7.29 3.34 7.95
N HIS A 265 -8.30 2.51 7.65
CA HIS A 265 -9.70 2.96 7.57
C HIS A 265 -10.18 3.43 8.94
N SER A 266 -9.90 2.67 10.01
CA SER A 266 -10.26 3.05 11.38
C SER A 266 -9.56 4.35 11.82
N PHE A 267 -8.27 4.56 11.45
CA PHE A 267 -7.60 5.84 11.69
C PHE A 267 -8.35 7.00 11.03
N ALA A 268 -8.69 6.88 9.75
CA ALA A 268 -9.37 7.93 9.01
C ALA A 268 -10.74 8.26 9.61
N THR A 269 -11.54 7.23 9.90
CA THR A 269 -12.88 7.37 10.48
C THR A 269 -12.81 7.99 11.88
N HIS A 270 -11.93 7.49 12.75
CA HIS A 270 -11.82 8.00 14.11
C HIS A 270 -11.31 9.45 14.18
N LEU A 271 -10.50 9.90 13.20
CA LEU A 271 -10.13 11.31 13.09
C LEU A 271 -11.32 12.18 12.69
N LEU A 272 -12.15 11.72 11.75
CA LEU A 272 -13.36 12.43 11.34
C LEU A 272 -14.38 12.48 12.49
N GLU A 273 -14.59 11.38 13.21
CA GLU A 273 -15.43 11.33 14.42
C GLU A 273 -14.94 12.28 15.52
N ALA A 274 -13.62 12.51 15.58
CA ALA A 274 -13.03 13.48 16.50
C ALA A 274 -13.08 14.94 15.97
N GLY A 275 -13.82 15.19 14.88
CA GLY A 275 -14.01 16.53 14.32
C GLY A 275 -12.88 17.01 13.41
N THR A 276 -11.91 16.16 13.03
CA THR A 276 -10.85 16.54 12.11
C THR A 276 -11.41 16.79 10.71
N ASN A 277 -11.06 17.93 10.12
CA ASN A 277 -11.51 18.30 8.78
C ASN A 277 -11.09 17.24 7.73
N ILE A 278 -12.01 16.87 6.83
CA ILE A 278 -11.80 15.85 5.79
C ILE A 278 -10.60 16.16 4.88
N ARG A 279 -10.29 17.43 4.61
CA ARG A 279 -9.11 17.83 3.83
C ARG A 279 -7.81 17.54 4.57
N VAL A 280 -7.80 17.68 5.90
CA VAL A 280 -6.65 17.28 6.72
C VAL A 280 -6.48 15.76 6.68
N VAL A 281 -7.56 14.99 6.84
CA VAL A 281 -7.53 13.53 6.73
C VAL A 281 -7.08 13.09 5.33
N GLN A 282 -7.57 13.73 4.26
CA GLN A 282 -7.12 13.50 2.88
C GLN A 282 -5.60 13.66 2.76
N LYS A 283 -5.07 14.77 3.29
CA LYS A 283 -3.62 15.07 3.27
C LYS A 283 -2.81 14.06 4.06
N LEU A 284 -3.24 13.69 5.27
CA LEU A 284 -2.59 12.68 6.11
C LEU A 284 -2.57 11.31 5.43
N LEU A 285 -3.63 10.94 4.74
CA LEU A 285 -3.70 9.68 3.99
C LEU A 285 -2.95 9.73 2.64
N GLY A 286 -2.66 10.91 2.10
CA GLY A 286 -2.05 11.07 0.79
C GLY A 286 -2.98 10.61 -0.34
N HIS A 287 -4.28 10.92 -0.24
CA HIS A 287 -5.23 10.66 -1.31
C HIS A 287 -5.20 11.81 -2.31
N LYS A 288 -4.96 11.49 -3.60
CA LYS A 288 -4.94 12.49 -4.68
C LYS A 288 -6.32 13.12 -4.90
N ASP A 289 -7.38 12.32 -4.78
CA ASP A 289 -8.76 12.74 -4.93
C ASP A 289 -9.50 12.66 -3.58
N VAL A 290 -10.25 13.71 -3.23
CA VAL A 290 -11.07 13.76 -2.02
C VAL A 290 -12.15 12.68 -2.01
N LYS A 291 -12.69 12.32 -3.18
CA LYS A 291 -13.65 11.22 -3.34
C LYS A 291 -13.18 9.91 -2.69
N THR A 292 -11.86 9.68 -2.68
CA THR A 292 -11.28 8.52 -1.98
C THR A 292 -11.38 8.64 -0.47
N THR A 293 -11.52 9.85 0.08
CA THR A 293 -11.67 10.12 1.51
C THR A 293 -13.14 10.22 1.91
N GLU A 294 -14.02 10.61 1.01
CA GLU A 294 -15.48 10.69 1.21
C GLU A 294 -16.10 9.33 1.55
N ILE A 295 -15.45 8.22 1.20
CA ILE A 295 -15.90 6.89 1.61
C ILE A 295 -15.97 6.70 3.14
N TYR A 296 -15.31 7.55 3.91
CA TYR A 296 -15.34 7.53 5.38
C TYR A 296 -16.47 8.40 5.97
N THR A 297 -17.07 9.29 5.19
CA THR A 297 -18.14 10.19 5.68
C THR A 297 -19.46 9.46 5.89
N HIS A 298 -19.67 8.30 5.25
CA HIS A 298 -20.87 7.48 5.48
C HIS A 298 -21.02 7.05 6.95
N VAL A 299 -19.91 6.95 7.67
CA VAL A 299 -19.94 6.60 9.11
C VAL A 299 -20.37 7.80 9.97
N LEU A 300 -20.14 9.03 9.49
CA LEU A 300 -20.55 10.26 10.19
C LEU A 300 -22.02 10.59 10.01
N GLN A 301 -22.65 10.12 8.91
CA GLN A 301 -24.06 10.42 8.62
C GLN A 301 -25.05 9.69 9.56
N GLU A 302 -24.61 8.64 10.24
CA GLU A 302 -25.43 7.92 11.22
C GLU A 302 -25.39 8.53 12.63
N ASN A 303 -24.44 9.43 12.92
CA ASN A 303 -24.30 10.08 14.22
C ASN A 303 -24.46 11.60 14.07
N MET A 304 -25.71 12.06 14.06
CA MET A 304 -26.05 13.48 14.29
C MET A 304 -25.85 13.89 15.77
N ASP A 305 -25.54 12.93 16.64
CA ASP A 305 -25.23 13.15 18.05
C ASP A 305 -23.91 13.93 18.16
N GLY A 306 -24.00 15.23 18.39
CA GLY A 306 -22.85 16.14 18.53
C GLY A 306 -22.79 17.29 17.51
N VAL A 307 -23.76 17.38 16.60
CA VAL A 307 -23.90 18.58 15.77
C VAL A 307 -24.55 19.69 16.62
N ILE A 308 -23.73 20.53 17.20
CA ILE A 308 -24.17 21.73 17.93
C ILE A 308 -24.53 22.80 16.89
N SER A 309 -25.77 23.32 16.96
CA SER A 309 -26.19 24.42 16.09
C SER A 309 -25.21 25.60 16.21
N PRO A 310 -24.83 26.23 15.08
CA PRO A 310 -24.05 27.46 15.15
C PRO A 310 -24.68 28.53 16.05
N LEU A 311 -26.00 28.54 16.15
CA LEU A 311 -26.75 29.46 17.02
C LEU A 311 -26.46 29.25 18.52
N GLU A 312 -26.22 28.00 18.94
CA GLU A 312 -25.89 27.67 20.34
C GLU A 312 -24.46 28.09 20.71
N ARG A 313 -23.66 28.50 19.73
CA ARG A 313 -22.29 29.00 19.93
C ARG A 313 -22.20 30.53 19.92
N LEU A 314 -23.33 31.20 19.71
CA LEU A 314 -23.39 32.67 19.78
C LEU A 314 -23.61 33.07 21.21
N GLU A 315 -22.58 33.62 21.88
CA GLU A 315 -22.72 34.23 23.18
C GLU A 315 -23.50 35.56 23.04
N GLY A 316 -24.52 35.79 23.89
CA GLY A 316 -25.23 37.07 23.94
C GLY A 316 -26.61 37.12 23.27
N LEU A 317 -27.16 36.01 22.80
CA LEU A 317 -28.52 35.97 22.21
C LEU A 317 -29.63 35.61 23.25
N ASN A 318 -29.27 35.37 24.50
CA ASN A 318 -30.20 34.99 25.58
C ASN A 318 -30.38 36.10 26.63
N GLU A 319 -30.19 37.38 26.30
CA GLU A 319 -30.57 38.51 27.16
C GLU A 319 -31.85 39.20 26.64
#